data_c55ea8bbb0a9d477af85275c7c87e05a
#
_entry.id   c55ea8bbb0a9d477af85275c7c87e05a
#
_cell.length_a   1.000
_cell.length_b   1.000
_cell.length_c   1.000
_cell.angle_alpha   90.00
_cell.angle_beta   90.00
_cell.angle_gamma   90.00
#
_symmetry.space_group_name_H-M   'P 1'
#
loop_
_entity.id
_entity.type
_entity.pdbx_description
1 polymer ?
#
loop_
_entity_poly.entity_id
_entity_poly.type
_entity_poly.pdbx_seq_one_letter_code
_entity_poly.pdbx_strand_id
1 'polypeptide(L)'
;MEPILKVRNYLVDNAETIIREITHSALDNLTIKLMPEELEHAIQKNIQFLVLLAESLQDSKESAEEELKQWSKQTGEEEAKVFHQFSAVIKPYAINRLLFSQKISEISIENKLTTEDVVRVNNRFCYLMDVSMIETIRAYEIYRDKLMKDHQRKINELSAPIVPIKDGVAVLPLIGAIDYTRVQHLLNYVVPTIPGLKVDHLIIDFSGIMAIDTEIAQHIFTIHNVLGLLGIHVLFSGIRPNLSMTVVQAGIDFTSFNTYGSVKQAIDSLRL
;
A
#
# COMPACT_ATOMS: atom_id res chain seq x y z
N MET A 1 2.26 47.78 -10.32
CA MET A 1 1.93 46.34 -10.24
C MET A 1 3.02 45.72 -9.40
N GLU A 2 2.68 44.97 -8.35
CA GLU A 2 3.71 44.34 -7.49
C GLU A 2 4.63 43.46 -8.36
N PRO A 3 5.95 43.47 -8.12
CA PRO A 3 6.93 42.72 -8.94
C PRO A 3 6.58 41.24 -9.03
N ILE A 4 6.13 40.63 -7.93
CA ILE A 4 5.71 39.23 -7.86
C ILE A 4 4.55 38.95 -8.84
N LEU A 5 3.59 39.88 -8.97
CA LEU A 5 2.45 39.70 -9.87
C LEU A 5 2.87 39.64 -11.35
N LYS A 6 3.93 40.40 -11.73
CA LYS A 6 4.49 40.31 -13.09
C LYS A 6 5.08 38.95 -13.38
N VAL A 7 5.89 38.43 -12.46
CA VAL A 7 6.50 37.08 -12.58
C VAL A 7 5.41 36.01 -12.63
N ARG A 8 4.43 36.06 -11.73
CA ARG A 8 3.29 35.15 -11.75
C ARG A 8 2.58 35.13 -13.11
N ASN A 9 2.19 36.28 -13.62
CA ASN A 9 1.47 36.35 -14.88
C ASN A 9 2.32 35.82 -16.04
N TYR A 10 3.62 36.18 -16.08
CA TYR A 10 4.53 35.66 -17.09
C TYR A 10 4.64 34.12 -17.05
N LEU A 11 4.72 33.51 -15.85
CA LEU A 11 4.79 32.07 -15.66
C LEU A 11 3.52 31.36 -16.15
N VAL A 12 2.34 31.94 -15.86
CA VAL A 12 1.07 31.37 -16.29
C VAL A 12 0.92 31.50 -17.82
N ASP A 13 1.19 32.68 -18.38
CA ASP A 13 1.02 32.93 -19.80
C ASP A 13 1.98 32.15 -20.69
N ASN A 14 3.16 31.78 -20.17
CA ASN A 14 4.21 31.06 -20.90
C ASN A 14 4.46 29.63 -20.36
N ALA A 15 3.53 29.09 -19.58
CA ALA A 15 3.74 27.83 -18.84
C ALA A 15 4.15 26.67 -19.76
N GLU A 16 3.52 26.52 -20.92
CA GLU A 16 3.84 25.45 -21.87
C GLU A 16 5.28 25.54 -22.40
N THR A 17 5.70 26.74 -22.83
CA THR A 17 7.06 26.93 -23.35
C THR A 17 8.11 26.67 -22.28
N ILE A 18 7.90 27.21 -21.08
CA ILE A 18 8.81 27.03 -19.94
C ILE A 18 8.93 25.55 -19.56
N ILE A 19 7.81 24.85 -19.49
CA ILE A 19 7.81 23.44 -19.09
C ILE A 19 8.46 22.56 -20.16
N ARG A 20 8.24 22.81 -21.45
CA ARG A 20 8.91 22.07 -22.51
C ARG A 20 10.44 22.21 -22.41
N GLU A 21 10.94 23.43 -22.21
CA GLU A 21 12.39 23.70 -22.02
C GLU A 21 12.93 22.96 -20.79
N ILE A 22 12.29 23.10 -19.65
CA ILE A 22 12.71 22.45 -18.39
C ILE A 22 12.69 20.93 -18.52
N THR A 23 11.61 20.37 -19.10
CA THR A 23 11.45 18.92 -19.25
C THR A 23 12.54 18.33 -20.15
N HIS A 24 12.83 18.96 -21.30
CA HIS A 24 13.93 18.49 -22.17
C HIS A 24 15.29 18.56 -21.46
N SER A 25 15.57 19.68 -20.78
CA SER A 25 16.83 19.83 -20.02
C SER A 25 16.94 18.81 -18.89
N ALA A 26 15.85 18.48 -18.22
CA ALA A 26 15.83 17.49 -17.16
C ALA A 26 16.09 16.06 -17.70
N LEU A 27 15.48 15.70 -18.83
CA LEU A 27 15.68 14.41 -19.47
C LEU A 27 17.12 14.21 -19.94
N ASP A 28 17.71 15.25 -20.50
CA ASP A 28 19.13 15.22 -20.93
C ASP A 28 20.06 15.03 -19.73
N ASN A 29 19.83 15.75 -18.63
CA ASN A 29 20.63 15.63 -17.41
C ASN A 29 20.50 14.26 -16.74
N LEU A 30 19.30 13.65 -16.80
CA LEU A 30 19.03 12.35 -16.15
C LEU A 30 19.32 11.16 -17.07
N THR A 31 19.62 11.41 -18.34
CA THR A 31 19.81 10.37 -19.37
C THR A 31 18.58 9.44 -19.46
N ILE A 32 17.39 10.01 -19.33
CA ILE A 32 16.12 9.28 -19.41
C ILE A 32 15.53 9.48 -20.80
N LYS A 33 15.05 8.38 -21.40
CA LYS A 33 14.28 8.39 -22.64
C LYS A 33 12.84 8.00 -22.33
N LEU A 34 11.90 8.86 -22.68
CA LEU A 34 10.47 8.60 -22.58
C LEU A 34 9.90 8.32 -23.97
N MET A 35 8.84 7.54 -24.03
CA MET A 35 8.03 7.43 -25.24
C MET A 35 7.31 8.75 -25.51
N PRO A 36 6.96 9.09 -26.76
CA PRO A 36 6.33 10.37 -27.07
C PRO A 36 5.05 10.66 -26.26
N GLU A 37 4.23 9.65 -26.01
CA GLU A 37 3.00 9.75 -25.20
C GLU A 37 3.31 10.02 -23.72
N GLU A 38 4.33 9.34 -23.17
CA GLU A 38 4.78 9.54 -21.78
C GLU A 38 5.36 10.95 -21.59
N LEU A 39 6.11 11.43 -22.58
CA LEU A 39 6.68 12.77 -22.58
C LEU A 39 5.57 13.84 -22.57
N GLU A 40 4.59 13.71 -23.46
CA GLU A 40 3.50 14.68 -23.52
C GLU A 40 2.65 14.67 -22.25
N HIS A 41 2.39 13.48 -21.68
CA HIS A 41 1.71 13.37 -20.41
C HIS A 41 2.50 14.05 -19.27
N ALA A 42 3.81 13.86 -19.20
CA ALA A 42 4.68 14.50 -18.22
C ALA A 42 4.69 16.04 -18.40
N ILE A 43 4.73 16.53 -19.64
CA ILE A 43 4.64 17.96 -19.95
C ILE A 43 3.32 18.55 -19.43
N GLN A 44 2.19 17.94 -19.75
CA GLN A 44 0.87 18.41 -19.32
C GLN A 44 0.73 18.46 -17.79
N LYS A 45 1.23 17.42 -17.10
CA LYS A 45 1.24 17.38 -15.64
C LYS A 45 2.11 18.48 -15.04
N ASN A 46 3.28 18.73 -15.63
CA ASN A 46 4.18 19.80 -15.17
C ASN A 46 3.66 21.21 -15.49
N ILE A 47 2.89 21.40 -16.55
CA ILE A 47 2.21 22.67 -16.85
C ILE A 47 1.21 23.00 -15.73
N GLN A 48 0.36 22.04 -15.35
CA GLN A 48 -0.56 22.22 -14.23
C GLN A 48 0.17 22.56 -12.94
N PHE A 49 1.28 21.86 -12.67
CA PHE A 49 2.11 22.12 -11.50
C PHE A 49 2.69 23.54 -11.50
N LEU A 50 3.26 23.99 -12.62
CA LEU A 50 3.81 25.36 -12.73
C LEU A 50 2.73 26.42 -12.52
N VAL A 51 1.53 26.25 -13.07
CA VAL A 51 0.42 27.18 -12.88
C VAL A 51 0.03 27.26 -11.41
N LEU A 52 -0.14 26.12 -10.72
CA LEU A 52 -0.45 26.10 -9.30
C LEU A 52 0.66 26.74 -8.44
N LEU A 53 1.92 26.48 -8.77
CA LEU A 53 3.06 27.15 -8.11
C LEU A 53 3.03 28.66 -8.33
N ALA A 54 2.80 29.11 -9.56
CA ALA A 54 2.75 30.54 -9.90
C ALA A 54 1.60 31.25 -9.16
N GLU A 55 0.44 30.62 -9.07
CA GLU A 55 -0.71 31.17 -8.34
C GLU A 55 -0.47 31.25 -6.84
N SER A 56 0.30 30.27 -6.30
CA SER A 56 0.67 30.21 -4.88
C SER A 56 1.82 31.16 -4.49
N LEU A 57 2.43 31.89 -5.47
CA LEU A 57 3.46 32.88 -5.15
C LEU A 57 2.92 34.09 -4.35
N GLN A 58 1.64 34.34 -4.39
CA GLN A 58 1.00 35.40 -3.62
C GLN A 58 0.64 34.91 -2.22
N ASP A 59 1.25 35.49 -1.18
CA ASP A 59 1.01 35.14 0.23
C ASP A 59 -0.46 35.30 0.70
N SER A 60 -1.29 36.02 -0.06
CA SER A 60 -2.70 36.30 0.28
C SER A 60 -3.69 35.20 -0.16
N LYS A 61 -3.23 34.15 -0.82
CA LYS A 61 -4.10 33.07 -1.34
C LYS A 61 -3.82 31.73 -0.65
N GLU A 62 -4.28 31.61 0.60
CA GLU A 62 -4.32 30.29 1.28
C GLU A 62 -4.99 29.20 0.43
N SER A 63 -6.00 29.59 -0.39
CA SER A 63 -6.68 28.67 -1.31
C SER A 63 -5.76 28.06 -2.36
N ALA A 64 -4.84 28.86 -2.96
CA ALA A 64 -3.94 28.38 -4.01
C ALA A 64 -2.88 27.40 -3.46
N GLU A 65 -2.37 27.66 -2.25
CA GLU A 65 -1.45 26.71 -1.60
C GLU A 65 -2.18 25.41 -1.23
N GLU A 66 -3.43 25.46 -0.83
CA GLU A 66 -4.23 24.26 -0.55
C GLU A 66 -4.54 23.48 -1.84
N GLU A 67 -4.82 24.14 -2.94
CA GLU A 67 -4.98 23.51 -4.26
C GLU A 67 -3.69 22.79 -4.70
N LEU A 68 -2.52 23.42 -4.49
CA LEU A 68 -1.22 22.80 -4.74
C LEU A 68 -1.02 21.55 -3.89
N LYS A 69 -1.38 21.61 -2.60
CA LYS A 69 -1.30 20.44 -1.70
C LYS A 69 -2.22 19.32 -2.15
N GLN A 70 -3.44 19.62 -2.57
CA GLN A 70 -4.40 18.63 -3.08
C GLN A 70 -3.88 17.98 -4.36
N TRP A 71 -3.38 18.76 -5.31
CA TRP A 71 -2.76 18.24 -6.52
C TRP A 71 -1.57 17.33 -6.19
N SER A 72 -0.74 17.73 -5.23
CA SER A 72 0.43 16.95 -4.79
C SER A 72 0.03 15.62 -4.17
N LYS A 73 -1.04 15.59 -3.36
CA LYS A 73 -1.60 14.36 -2.79
C LYS A 73 -2.09 13.41 -3.88
N GLN A 74 -2.87 13.92 -4.84
CA GLN A 74 -3.34 13.12 -5.97
C GLN A 74 -2.17 12.56 -6.78
N THR A 75 -1.16 13.39 -7.06
CA THR A 75 0.07 12.97 -7.73
C THR A 75 0.77 11.83 -6.97
N GLY A 76 0.91 11.94 -5.65
CA GLY A 76 1.52 10.90 -4.83
C GLY A 76 0.78 9.56 -4.92
N GLU A 77 -0.54 9.57 -4.92
CA GLU A 77 -1.36 8.37 -5.10
C GLU A 77 -1.21 7.76 -6.49
N GLU A 78 -1.15 8.58 -7.54
CA GLU A 78 -0.94 8.15 -8.92
C GLU A 78 0.44 7.50 -9.09
N GLU A 79 1.49 8.15 -8.61
CA GLU A 79 2.86 7.63 -8.65
C GLU A 79 2.99 6.30 -7.88
N ALA A 80 2.27 6.15 -6.76
CA ALA A 80 2.26 4.92 -5.98
C ALA A 80 1.64 3.72 -6.72
N LYS A 81 0.79 3.95 -7.71
CA LYS A 81 0.23 2.90 -8.58
C LYS A 81 1.24 2.42 -9.61
N VAL A 82 2.09 3.32 -10.09
CA VAL A 82 3.04 3.06 -11.19
C VAL A 82 4.39 2.59 -10.65
N PHE A 83 4.93 3.26 -9.66
CA PHE A 83 6.26 3.01 -9.14
C PHE A 83 6.22 2.20 -7.84
N HIS A 84 6.99 1.11 -7.79
CA HIS A 84 7.13 0.28 -6.58
C HIS A 84 8.11 0.85 -5.57
N GLN A 85 9.05 1.70 -6.02
CA GLN A 85 10.06 2.32 -5.18
C GLN A 85 9.96 3.83 -5.24
N PHE A 86 9.87 4.47 -4.09
CA PHE A 86 9.79 5.92 -3.99
C PHE A 86 11.02 6.62 -4.57
N SER A 87 12.19 5.97 -4.55
CA SER A 87 13.41 6.51 -5.15
C SER A 87 13.26 6.87 -6.64
N ALA A 88 12.38 6.19 -7.37
CA ALA A 88 12.09 6.51 -8.76
C ALA A 88 11.33 7.84 -8.91
N VAL A 89 10.44 8.14 -7.96
CA VAL A 89 9.65 9.37 -7.91
C VAL A 89 10.50 10.57 -7.54
N ILE A 90 11.40 10.42 -6.55
CA ILE A 90 12.21 11.54 -6.04
C ILE A 90 13.45 11.83 -6.90
N LYS A 91 13.93 10.86 -7.67
CA LYS A 91 15.17 11.01 -8.46
C LYS A 91 15.20 12.26 -9.35
N PRO A 92 14.12 12.65 -10.07
CA PRO A 92 14.10 13.85 -10.88
C PRO A 92 13.99 15.16 -10.08
N TYR A 93 13.60 15.10 -8.80
CA TYR A 93 13.25 16.30 -8.04
C TYR A 93 14.40 17.29 -7.92
N ALA A 94 15.60 16.83 -7.58
CA ALA A 94 16.74 17.71 -7.36
C ALA A 94 17.11 18.51 -8.62
N ILE A 95 17.11 17.86 -9.79
CA ILE A 95 17.40 18.52 -11.06
C ILE A 95 16.26 19.44 -11.49
N ASN A 96 15.02 19.00 -11.35
CA ASN A 96 13.85 19.83 -11.64
C ASN A 96 13.84 21.10 -10.77
N ARG A 97 14.06 20.96 -9.46
CA ARG A 97 14.13 22.09 -8.54
C ARG A 97 15.22 23.09 -8.92
N LEU A 98 16.37 22.61 -9.35
CA LEU A 98 17.46 23.46 -9.83
C LEU A 98 17.06 24.22 -11.11
N LEU A 99 16.55 23.52 -12.12
CA LEU A 99 16.14 24.10 -13.41
C LEU A 99 15.01 25.11 -13.24
N PHE A 100 14.01 24.81 -12.42
CA PHE A 100 12.95 25.75 -12.07
C PHE A 100 13.50 27.01 -11.37
N SER A 101 14.38 26.85 -10.37
CA SER A 101 14.98 27.97 -9.65
C SER A 101 15.80 28.87 -10.58
N GLN A 102 16.55 28.30 -11.51
CA GLN A 102 17.30 29.05 -12.53
C GLN A 102 16.33 29.83 -13.43
N LYS A 103 15.32 29.17 -13.98
CA LYS A 103 14.33 29.80 -14.88
C LYS A 103 13.56 30.93 -14.21
N ILE A 104 13.13 30.75 -12.96
CA ILE A 104 12.47 31.77 -12.15
C ILE A 104 13.39 32.97 -11.93
N SER A 105 14.67 32.74 -11.68
CA SER A 105 15.65 33.84 -11.52
C SER A 105 15.84 34.60 -12.81
N GLU A 106 15.99 33.92 -13.96
CA GLU A 106 16.10 34.53 -15.30
C GLU A 106 14.88 35.42 -15.58
N ILE A 107 13.66 34.87 -15.46
CA ILE A 107 12.40 35.61 -15.68
C ILE A 107 12.30 36.82 -14.76
N SER A 108 12.70 36.70 -13.51
CA SER A 108 12.67 37.80 -12.54
C SER A 108 13.62 38.92 -12.93
N ILE A 109 14.83 38.59 -13.38
CA ILE A 109 15.84 39.55 -13.85
C ILE A 109 15.37 40.27 -15.14
N GLU A 110 14.84 39.53 -16.11
CA GLU A 110 14.30 40.07 -17.37
C GLU A 110 13.13 41.05 -17.11
N ASN A 111 12.31 40.76 -16.10
CA ASN A 111 11.24 41.63 -15.65
C ASN A 111 11.71 42.78 -14.75
N LYS A 112 13.05 42.99 -14.62
CA LYS A 112 13.68 44.09 -13.88
C LYS A 112 13.27 44.15 -12.40
N LEU A 113 13.14 42.97 -11.75
CA LEU A 113 12.94 42.92 -10.31
C LEU A 113 14.21 43.37 -9.59
N THR A 114 14.03 43.93 -8.40
CA THR A 114 15.18 44.19 -7.50
C THR A 114 15.81 42.87 -7.02
N THR A 115 17.06 42.90 -6.63
CA THR A 115 17.73 41.74 -6.09
C THR A 115 16.94 41.11 -4.90
N GLU A 116 16.38 41.97 -4.05
CA GLU A 116 15.57 41.53 -2.92
C GLU A 116 14.30 40.80 -3.39
N ASP A 117 13.59 41.33 -4.41
CA ASP A 117 12.42 40.67 -4.98
C ASP A 117 12.76 39.36 -5.67
N VAL A 118 13.88 39.27 -6.40
CA VAL A 118 14.35 38.02 -7.02
C VAL A 118 14.58 36.95 -5.95
N VAL A 119 15.27 37.28 -4.86
CA VAL A 119 15.52 36.37 -3.75
C VAL A 119 14.20 35.95 -3.10
N ARG A 120 13.28 36.88 -2.85
CA ARG A 120 11.98 36.59 -2.23
C ARG A 120 11.14 35.65 -3.08
N VAL A 121 11.02 35.92 -4.38
CA VAL A 121 10.28 35.05 -5.31
C VAL A 121 10.88 33.68 -5.38
N ASN A 122 12.20 33.56 -5.51
CA ASN A 122 12.88 32.29 -5.62
C ASN A 122 12.75 31.45 -4.32
N ASN A 123 12.91 32.09 -3.17
CA ASN A 123 12.72 31.42 -1.88
C ASN A 123 11.29 30.87 -1.71
N ARG A 124 10.27 31.71 -2.06
CA ARG A 124 8.87 31.28 -2.00
C ARG A 124 8.60 30.12 -2.94
N PHE A 125 9.10 30.21 -4.17
CA PHE A 125 8.96 29.14 -5.17
C PHE A 125 9.60 27.83 -4.69
N CYS A 126 10.83 27.88 -4.20
CA CYS A 126 11.50 26.71 -3.66
C CYS A 126 10.75 26.10 -2.47
N TYR A 127 10.26 26.95 -1.55
CA TYR A 127 9.44 26.50 -0.43
C TYR A 127 8.18 25.75 -0.90
N LEU A 128 7.46 26.29 -1.89
CA LEU A 128 6.25 25.65 -2.44
C LEU A 128 6.56 24.32 -3.13
N MET A 129 7.69 24.23 -3.83
CA MET A 129 8.16 22.95 -4.39
C MET A 129 8.45 21.92 -3.30
N ASP A 130 9.11 22.34 -2.24
CA ASP A 130 9.42 21.45 -1.10
C ASP A 130 8.14 20.99 -0.38
N VAL A 131 7.16 21.89 -0.18
CA VAL A 131 5.82 21.56 0.36
C VAL A 131 5.11 20.54 -0.53
N SER A 132 5.10 20.79 -1.85
CA SER A 132 4.49 19.86 -2.81
C SER A 132 5.14 18.48 -2.75
N MET A 133 6.48 18.40 -2.68
CA MET A 133 7.19 17.14 -2.58
C MET A 133 6.85 16.41 -1.28
N ILE A 134 6.78 17.10 -0.15
CA ILE A 134 6.40 16.52 1.15
C ILE A 134 4.99 15.90 1.09
N GLU A 135 4.02 16.61 0.51
CA GLU A 135 2.65 16.10 0.39
C GLU A 135 2.57 14.92 -0.61
N THR A 136 3.36 14.95 -1.68
CA THR A 136 3.49 13.83 -2.64
C THR A 136 4.05 12.57 -1.96
N ILE A 137 5.14 12.73 -1.18
CA ILE A 137 5.75 11.62 -0.41
C ILE A 137 4.72 11.01 0.54
N ARG A 138 4.09 11.85 1.35
CA ARG A 138 3.11 11.40 2.36
C ARG A 138 1.96 10.62 1.71
N ALA A 139 1.40 11.14 0.62
CA ALA A 139 0.31 10.47 -0.08
C ALA A 139 0.75 9.16 -0.73
N TYR A 140 1.96 9.12 -1.32
CA TYR A 140 2.56 7.91 -1.86
C TYR A 140 2.69 6.81 -0.78
N GLU A 141 3.26 7.15 0.39
CA GLU A 141 3.47 6.21 1.49
C GLU A 141 2.13 5.67 2.01
N ILE A 142 1.16 6.55 2.28
CA ILE A 142 -0.18 6.16 2.74
C ILE A 142 -0.84 5.19 1.75
N TYR A 143 -0.77 5.49 0.45
CA TYR A 143 -1.36 4.64 -0.58
C TYR A 143 -0.67 3.28 -0.66
N ARG A 144 0.67 3.24 -0.61
CA ARG A 144 1.45 1.99 -0.62
C ARG A 144 1.15 1.12 0.59
N ASP A 145 1.08 1.71 1.77
CA ASP A 145 0.70 1.00 3.00
C ASP A 145 -0.70 0.39 2.90
N LYS A 146 -1.66 1.15 2.38
CA LYS A 146 -3.01 0.66 2.13
C LYS A 146 -3.01 -0.52 1.17
N LEU A 147 -2.29 -0.41 0.06
CA LEU A 147 -2.18 -1.47 -0.95
C LEU A 147 -1.55 -2.74 -0.36
N MET A 148 -0.49 -2.61 0.43
CA MET A 148 0.15 -3.74 1.10
C MET A 148 -0.79 -4.44 2.10
N LYS A 149 -1.53 -3.67 2.89
CA LYS A 149 -2.54 -4.22 3.82
C LYS A 149 -3.67 -4.95 3.07
N ASP A 150 -4.15 -4.38 1.96
CA ASP A 150 -5.18 -5.00 1.13
C ASP A 150 -4.67 -6.31 0.47
N HIS A 151 -3.42 -6.34 0.00
CA HIS A 151 -2.81 -7.57 -0.51
C HIS A 151 -2.68 -8.63 0.59
N GLN A 152 -2.18 -8.24 1.77
CA GLN A 152 -2.06 -9.16 2.90
C GLN A 152 -3.41 -9.72 3.33
N ARG A 153 -4.46 -8.87 3.35
CA ARG A 153 -5.82 -9.33 3.64
C ARG A 153 -6.30 -10.36 2.62
N LYS A 154 -6.13 -10.10 1.32
CA LYS A 154 -6.49 -11.05 0.26
C LYS A 154 -5.73 -12.38 0.37
N ILE A 155 -4.43 -12.33 0.67
CA ILE A 155 -3.64 -13.54 0.92
C ILE A 155 -4.22 -14.32 2.10
N ASN A 156 -4.57 -13.64 3.18
CA ASN A 156 -5.13 -14.29 4.37
C ASN A 156 -6.52 -14.89 4.07
N GLU A 157 -7.40 -14.19 3.35
CA GLU A 157 -8.72 -14.68 2.93
C GLU A 157 -8.60 -15.94 2.06
N LEU A 158 -7.64 -16.00 1.13
CA LEU A 158 -7.41 -17.15 0.26
C LEU A 158 -6.70 -18.31 0.96
N SER A 159 -6.02 -18.05 2.07
CA SER A 159 -5.17 -19.04 2.72
C SER A 159 -5.88 -20.00 3.68
N ALA A 160 -7.16 -19.75 3.98
CA ALA A 160 -7.95 -20.60 4.87
C ALA A 160 -9.43 -20.68 4.43
N PRO A 161 -9.73 -21.10 3.18
CA PRO A 161 -11.11 -21.25 2.73
C PRO A 161 -11.77 -22.42 3.46
N ILE A 162 -12.98 -22.19 3.99
CA ILE A 162 -13.80 -23.31 4.49
C ILE A 162 -14.48 -23.93 3.28
N VAL A 163 -14.22 -25.21 3.05
CA VAL A 163 -14.73 -25.95 1.89
C VAL A 163 -15.81 -26.92 2.38
N PRO A 164 -17.09 -26.66 2.10
CA PRO A 164 -18.14 -27.66 2.33
C PRO A 164 -17.87 -28.90 1.44
N ILE A 165 -17.89 -30.09 2.06
CA ILE A 165 -17.63 -31.36 1.35
C ILE A 165 -18.92 -32.19 1.22
N LYS A 166 -19.76 -32.16 2.25
CA LYS A 166 -21.01 -32.90 2.36
C LYS A 166 -21.94 -32.15 3.30
N ASP A 167 -23.23 -32.48 3.30
CA ASP A 167 -24.17 -31.92 4.24
C ASP A 167 -23.70 -32.07 5.67
N GLY A 168 -23.60 -30.97 6.40
CA GLY A 168 -23.11 -30.90 7.77
C GLY A 168 -21.59 -31.03 7.94
N VAL A 169 -20.79 -31.18 6.85
CA VAL A 169 -19.34 -31.39 6.95
C VAL A 169 -18.58 -30.38 6.08
N ALA A 170 -17.61 -29.70 6.69
CA ALA A 170 -16.67 -28.84 5.97
C ALA A 170 -15.22 -29.14 6.34
N VAL A 171 -14.30 -28.73 5.45
CA VAL A 171 -12.85 -28.81 5.65
C VAL A 171 -12.28 -27.40 5.69
N LEU A 172 -11.41 -27.16 6.66
CA LEU A 172 -10.54 -25.99 6.78
C LEU A 172 -9.10 -26.43 6.49
N PRO A 173 -8.61 -26.34 5.24
CA PRO A 173 -7.24 -26.69 4.93
C PRO A 173 -6.28 -25.58 5.40
N LEU A 174 -5.27 -25.96 6.16
CA LEU A 174 -4.20 -25.06 6.56
C LEU A 174 -2.99 -25.29 5.63
N ILE A 175 -2.61 -24.25 4.84
CA ILE A 175 -1.56 -24.38 3.82
C ILE A 175 -0.47 -23.34 4.07
N GLY A 176 0.80 -23.75 3.97
CA GLY A 176 1.97 -22.88 4.11
C GLY A 176 2.37 -22.60 5.56
N ALA A 177 3.03 -21.47 5.80
CA ALA A 177 3.41 -21.07 7.15
C ALA A 177 2.20 -20.53 7.92
N ILE A 178 2.09 -20.88 9.20
CA ILE A 178 1.11 -20.27 10.10
C ILE A 178 1.89 -19.44 11.12
N ASP A 179 1.66 -18.14 11.11
CA ASP A 179 2.15 -17.18 12.08
C ASP A 179 1.00 -16.66 12.97
N TYR A 180 1.36 -15.84 13.94
CA TYR A 180 0.40 -15.22 14.87
C TYR A 180 -0.69 -14.43 14.14
N THR A 181 -0.33 -13.67 13.10
CA THR A 181 -1.28 -12.83 12.32
C THR A 181 -2.34 -13.71 11.66
N ARG A 182 -1.93 -14.86 11.11
CA ARG A 182 -2.81 -15.80 10.45
C ARG A 182 -3.73 -16.53 11.44
N VAL A 183 -3.22 -16.87 12.61
CA VAL A 183 -4.06 -17.46 13.68
C VAL A 183 -5.11 -16.45 14.15
N GLN A 184 -4.74 -15.20 14.35
CA GLN A 184 -5.69 -14.13 14.69
C GLN A 184 -6.74 -13.94 13.59
N HIS A 185 -6.35 -14.06 12.32
CA HIS A 185 -7.30 -14.03 11.21
C HIS A 185 -8.29 -15.20 11.28
N LEU A 186 -7.82 -16.41 11.56
CA LEU A 186 -8.69 -17.58 11.76
C LEU A 186 -9.70 -17.35 12.88
N LEU A 187 -9.24 -16.91 14.05
CA LEU A 187 -10.08 -16.67 15.22
C LEU A 187 -11.11 -15.55 14.99
N ASN A 188 -10.71 -14.45 14.40
CA ASN A 188 -11.53 -13.24 14.35
C ASN A 188 -12.43 -13.17 13.10
N TYR A 189 -12.08 -13.88 12.03
CA TYR A 189 -12.79 -13.78 10.75
C TYR A 189 -13.31 -15.12 10.23
N VAL A 190 -12.54 -16.22 10.36
CA VAL A 190 -12.96 -17.52 9.82
C VAL A 190 -13.90 -18.25 10.78
N VAL A 191 -13.52 -18.40 12.03
CA VAL A 191 -14.32 -19.08 13.06
C VAL A 191 -15.75 -18.50 13.20
N PRO A 192 -15.96 -17.17 13.23
CA PRO A 192 -17.30 -16.60 13.32
C PRO A 192 -18.22 -16.89 12.12
N THR A 193 -17.66 -17.26 10.96
CA THR A 193 -18.47 -17.58 9.77
C THR A 193 -19.00 -19.02 9.78
N ILE A 194 -18.36 -19.91 10.52
CA ILE A 194 -18.68 -21.35 10.52
C ILE A 194 -20.10 -21.68 10.90
N PRO A 195 -20.70 -21.08 11.95
CA PRO A 195 -22.09 -21.36 12.31
C PRO A 195 -23.10 -21.05 11.19
N GLY A 196 -22.79 -20.04 10.33
CA GLY A 196 -23.64 -19.68 9.18
C GLY A 196 -23.61 -20.72 8.06
N LEU A 197 -22.63 -21.62 8.04
CA LEU A 197 -22.49 -22.66 7.01
C LEU A 197 -23.32 -23.91 7.31
N LYS A 198 -24.01 -23.96 8.47
CA LYS A 198 -24.83 -25.12 8.90
C LYS A 198 -24.05 -26.43 8.90
N VAL A 199 -22.82 -26.39 9.43
CA VAL A 199 -21.94 -27.57 9.56
C VAL A 199 -21.95 -28.06 10.99
N ASP A 200 -22.03 -29.36 11.16
CA ASP A 200 -21.95 -30.05 12.46
C ASP A 200 -20.52 -30.54 12.74
N HIS A 201 -19.75 -30.77 11.66
CA HIS A 201 -18.39 -31.30 11.72
C HIS A 201 -17.44 -30.43 10.87
N LEU A 202 -16.34 -30.00 11.50
CA LEU A 202 -15.27 -29.30 10.82
C LEU A 202 -13.98 -30.11 10.89
N ILE A 203 -13.41 -30.43 9.72
CA ILE A 203 -12.11 -31.08 9.60
C ILE A 203 -11.06 -30.00 9.40
N ILE A 204 -10.14 -29.84 10.36
CA ILE A 204 -8.97 -28.95 10.21
C ILE A 204 -7.81 -29.80 9.69
N ASP A 205 -7.38 -29.50 8.45
CA ASP A 205 -6.36 -30.28 7.77
C ASP A 205 -4.98 -29.62 7.78
N PHE A 206 -4.01 -30.30 8.39
CA PHE A 206 -2.62 -29.88 8.56
C PHE A 206 -1.68 -30.43 7.49
N SER A 207 -2.17 -31.13 6.48
CA SER A 207 -1.32 -31.75 5.45
C SER A 207 -0.43 -30.75 4.71
N GLY A 208 -0.88 -29.50 4.60
CA GLY A 208 -0.17 -28.40 3.95
C GLY A 208 0.78 -27.61 4.86
N ILE A 209 0.91 -27.98 6.15
CA ILE A 209 1.76 -27.30 7.13
C ILE A 209 3.08 -28.06 7.29
N MET A 210 4.20 -27.31 7.22
CA MET A 210 5.53 -27.89 7.43
C MET A 210 5.95 -27.89 8.90
N ALA A 211 5.71 -26.79 9.60
CA ALA A 211 6.04 -26.61 11.01
C ALA A 211 5.15 -25.51 11.62
N ILE A 212 4.91 -25.63 12.92
CA ILE A 212 4.36 -24.57 13.78
C ILE A 212 5.20 -24.51 15.04
N ASP A 213 5.22 -23.38 15.73
CA ASP A 213 5.78 -23.26 17.07
C ASP A 213 4.74 -23.64 18.15
N THR A 214 5.19 -23.68 19.39
CA THR A 214 4.35 -24.08 20.53
C THR A 214 3.24 -23.07 20.83
N GLU A 215 3.47 -21.79 20.61
CA GLU A 215 2.49 -20.72 20.82
C GLU A 215 1.36 -20.81 19.78
N ILE A 216 1.72 -20.99 18.52
CA ILE A 216 0.77 -21.19 17.43
C ILE A 216 -0.07 -22.45 17.66
N ALA A 217 0.57 -23.56 18.11
CA ALA A 217 -0.15 -24.78 18.45
C ALA A 217 -1.24 -24.50 19.51
N GLN A 218 -0.93 -23.79 20.59
CA GLN A 218 -1.91 -23.43 21.64
C GLN A 218 -3.09 -22.62 21.08
N HIS A 219 -2.83 -21.68 20.19
CA HIS A 219 -3.89 -20.90 19.56
C HIS A 219 -4.80 -21.72 18.65
N ILE A 220 -4.25 -22.67 17.89
CA ILE A 220 -5.06 -23.58 17.06
C ILE A 220 -5.97 -24.46 17.93
N PHE A 221 -5.48 -24.91 19.07
CA PHE A 221 -6.31 -25.66 20.02
C PHE A 221 -7.36 -24.79 20.72
N THR A 222 -7.10 -23.50 20.88
CA THR A 222 -8.11 -22.54 21.31
C THR A 222 -9.26 -22.48 20.30
N ILE A 223 -8.96 -22.51 18.99
CA ILE A 223 -9.98 -22.59 17.93
C ILE A 223 -10.87 -23.83 18.11
N HIS A 224 -10.27 -24.99 18.35
CA HIS A 224 -11.02 -26.22 18.64
C HIS A 224 -12.01 -26.03 19.79
N ASN A 225 -11.56 -25.47 20.90
CA ASN A 225 -12.40 -25.27 22.08
C ASN A 225 -13.54 -24.28 21.80
N VAL A 226 -13.26 -23.17 21.11
CA VAL A 226 -14.28 -22.18 20.71
C VAL A 226 -15.35 -22.83 19.82
N LEU A 227 -14.93 -23.62 18.83
CA LEU A 227 -15.86 -24.34 17.94
C LEU A 227 -16.69 -25.36 18.69
N GLY A 228 -16.09 -26.09 19.65
CA GLY A 228 -16.79 -27.01 20.51
C GLY A 228 -17.89 -26.33 21.35
N LEU A 229 -17.64 -25.12 21.87
CA LEU A 229 -18.65 -24.30 22.56
C LEU A 229 -19.78 -23.87 21.64
N LEU A 230 -19.54 -23.75 20.35
CA LEU A 230 -20.55 -23.43 19.33
C LEU A 230 -21.30 -24.67 18.83
N GLY A 231 -21.03 -25.87 19.41
CA GLY A 231 -21.67 -27.13 19.07
C GLY A 231 -21.10 -27.79 17.82
N ILE A 232 -19.94 -27.35 17.32
CA ILE A 232 -19.29 -27.89 16.12
C ILE A 232 -18.25 -28.92 16.54
N HIS A 233 -18.37 -30.14 16.02
CA HIS A 233 -17.39 -31.20 16.25
C HIS A 233 -16.17 -31.02 15.36
N VAL A 234 -15.00 -30.79 15.99
CA VAL A 234 -13.74 -30.60 15.26
C VAL A 234 -12.98 -31.91 15.15
N LEU A 235 -12.53 -32.25 13.94
CA LEU A 235 -11.62 -33.35 13.66
C LEU A 235 -10.33 -32.79 13.08
N PHE A 236 -9.19 -33.36 13.46
CA PHE A 236 -7.89 -33.00 12.91
C PHE A 236 -7.40 -34.04 11.91
N SER A 237 -6.83 -33.60 10.79
CA SER A 237 -6.25 -34.49 9.80
C SER A 237 -4.87 -34.02 9.35
N GLY A 238 -4.06 -34.96 8.84
CA GLY A 238 -2.78 -34.67 8.21
C GLY A 238 -1.67 -34.20 9.15
N ILE A 239 -1.78 -34.49 10.45
CA ILE A 239 -0.76 -34.14 11.45
C ILE A 239 0.48 -34.98 11.23
N ARG A 240 1.60 -34.34 10.87
CA ARG A 240 2.90 -35.03 10.66
C ARG A 240 3.65 -35.24 11.98
N PRO A 241 4.60 -36.17 12.05
CA PRO A 241 5.33 -36.49 13.29
C PRO A 241 6.03 -35.30 13.95
N ASN A 242 6.64 -34.43 13.16
CA ASN A 242 7.29 -33.21 13.69
C ASN A 242 6.27 -32.26 14.35
N LEU A 243 5.09 -32.13 13.77
CA LEU A 243 4.01 -31.31 14.32
C LEU A 243 3.49 -31.94 15.63
N SER A 244 3.34 -33.27 15.67
CA SER A 244 2.96 -33.98 16.89
C SER A 244 3.94 -33.72 18.03
N MET A 245 5.25 -33.70 17.77
CA MET A 245 6.26 -33.38 18.79
C MET A 245 6.10 -31.96 19.35
N THR A 246 5.88 -30.97 18.48
CA THR A 246 5.67 -29.56 18.88
C THR A 246 4.46 -29.45 19.79
N VAL A 247 3.37 -30.12 19.45
CA VAL A 247 2.12 -30.07 20.22
C VAL A 247 2.27 -30.73 21.60
N VAL A 248 2.97 -31.87 21.69
CA VAL A 248 3.29 -32.47 22.97
C VAL A 248 4.17 -31.58 23.84
N GLN A 249 5.16 -30.90 23.24
CA GLN A 249 6.01 -29.93 23.93
C GLN A 249 5.22 -28.72 24.41
N ALA A 250 4.15 -28.34 23.72
CA ALA A 250 3.23 -27.25 24.12
C ALA A 250 2.32 -27.65 25.31
N GLY A 251 2.44 -28.90 25.79
CA GLY A 251 1.61 -29.43 26.91
C GLY A 251 0.17 -29.73 26.51
N ILE A 252 -0.11 -29.89 25.22
CA ILE A 252 -1.45 -30.17 24.70
C ILE A 252 -1.68 -31.67 24.68
N ASP A 253 -2.73 -32.11 25.37
CA ASP A 253 -3.10 -33.51 25.41
C ASP A 253 -3.88 -33.94 24.15
N PHE A 254 -3.19 -34.66 23.27
CA PHE A 254 -3.76 -35.15 22.01
C PHE A 254 -4.80 -36.25 22.19
N THR A 255 -4.84 -36.91 23.34
CA THR A 255 -5.77 -38.03 23.56
C THR A 255 -7.23 -37.56 23.58
N SER A 256 -7.46 -36.29 23.84
CA SER A 256 -8.79 -35.66 23.85
C SER A 256 -9.30 -35.27 22.47
N PHE A 257 -8.48 -35.39 21.40
CA PHE A 257 -8.84 -34.92 20.07
C PHE A 257 -9.00 -36.07 19.06
N ASN A 258 -10.02 -35.94 18.19
CA ASN A 258 -10.22 -36.86 17.09
C ASN A 258 -9.21 -36.59 15.98
N THR A 259 -8.17 -37.39 15.83
CA THR A 259 -7.09 -37.22 14.87
C THR A 259 -7.07 -38.32 13.83
N TYR A 260 -6.84 -37.94 12.55
CA TYR A 260 -6.81 -38.84 11.40
C TYR A 260 -5.60 -38.57 10.52
N GLY A 261 -5.11 -39.61 9.84
CA GLY A 261 -3.97 -39.46 8.94
C GLY A 261 -4.29 -38.65 7.65
N SER A 262 -5.57 -38.54 7.27
CA SER A 262 -6.01 -37.80 6.09
C SER A 262 -7.47 -37.35 6.23
N VAL A 263 -7.84 -36.30 5.43
CA VAL A 263 -9.22 -35.85 5.32
C VAL A 263 -10.18 -36.98 4.95
N LYS A 264 -9.76 -37.88 4.05
CA LYS A 264 -10.57 -39.05 3.68
C LYS A 264 -10.93 -39.91 4.89
N GLN A 265 -9.93 -40.27 5.71
CA GLN A 265 -10.16 -41.07 6.92
C GLN A 265 -11.09 -40.34 7.91
N ALA A 266 -10.94 -39.03 8.06
CA ALA A 266 -11.81 -38.26 8.92
C ALA A 266 -13.28 -38.27 8.40
N ILE A 267 -13.50 -38.16 7.09
CA ILE A 267 -14.84 -38.23 6.47
C ILE A 267 -15.42 -39.64 6.64
N ASP A 268 -14.62 -40.67 6.39
CA ASP A 268 -15.06 -42.09 6.49
C ASP A 268 -15.43 -42.47 7.96
N SER A 269 -14.85 -41.82 8.95
CA SER A 269 -15.19 -42.01 10.38
C SER A 269 -16.54 -41.42 10.77
N LEU A 270 -16.98 -40.39 10.06
CA LEU A 270 -18.31 -39.80 10.22
C LEU A 270 -19.32 -40.71 9.49
N ARG A 271 -19.81 -41.74 10.17
CA ARG A 271 -20.85 -42.66 9.66
C ARG A 271 -22.15 -41.89 9.38
N LEU A 272 -22.13 -41.05 8.32
CA LEU A 272 -23.24 -40.23 7.83
C LEU A 272 -23.95 -40.95 6.68
#